data_65224f7d7904c592de9168fc2a3be4b0
#
_entry.id   65224f7d7904c592de9168fc2a3be4b0
#
_cell.length_a   1.000
_cell.length_b   1.000
_cell.length_c   1.000
_cell.angle_alpha   90.00
_cell.angle_beta   90.00
_cell.angle_gamma   90.00
#
_symmetry.space_group_name_H-M   'P 1'
#
loop_
_entity.id
_entity.type
_entity.pdbx_description
1 polymer ?
#
loop_
_entity_poly.entity_id
_entity_poly.type
_entity_poly.pdbx_seq_one_letter_code
_entity_poly.pdbx_strand_id
1 'polypeptide(L)'
;GIQLHHIDPINKGEVVWYLQPQDVIAIARLFTEGKYDVSRIVALAGSQVKKPKYYRTIAGASIANLLADNINDGDSRIISGDILTGQHIDVNGILGFYDTTITIIEEGREQEFLGWILPGLHKFSASKTFLSWLTPAKKYSLNANMHGEERAYVMTGEYEKVLPMDIFPAHLIKAC
;
A
#
# COMPACT_ATOMS: atom_id res chain seq x y z
N GLY A 1 -2.40 8.66 -10.65
CA GLY A 1 -2.81 9.89 -11.36
C GLY A 1 -1.67 10.82 -11.68
N ILE A 2 -0.67 11.01 -10.80
CA ILE A 2 0.43 11.99 -11.00
C ILE A 2 1.24 11.68 -12.26
N GLN A 3 1.46 10.42 -12.61
CA GLN A 3 2.16 10.00 -13.83
C GLN A 3 1.50 10.54 -15.11
N LEU A 4 0.20 10.79 -15.09
CA LEU A 4 -0.52 11.36 -16.23
C LEU A 4 -0.03 12.79 -16.55
N HIS A 5 0.33 13.54 -15.53
CA HIS A 5 0.86 14.89 -15.70
C HIS A 5 2.18 14.92 -16.50
N HIS A 6 2.98 13.85 -16.46
CA HIS A 6 4.20 13.73 -17.30
C HIS A 6 3.91 13.34 -18.74
N ILE A 7 2.77 12.71 -18.99
CA ILE A 7 2.37 12.32 -20.35
C ILE A 7 1.66 13.49 -21.03
N ASP A 8 0.74 14.12 -20.31
CA ASP A 8 -0.06 15.25 -20.77
C ASP A 8 -0.37 16.14 -19.54
N PRO A 9 0.31 17.30 -19.39
CA PRO A 9 0.15 18.17 -18.23
C PRO A 9 -1.31 18.60 -18.06
N ILE A 10 -1.89 18.31 -16.91
CA ILE A 10 -3.27 18.65 -16.57
C ILE A 10 -3.32 20.10 -16.10
N ASN A 11 -4.02 20.95 -16.82
CA ASN A 11 -4.18 22.35 -16.51
C ASN A 11 -5.45 22.61 -15.68
N LYS A 12 -5.59 23.83 -15.15
CA LYS A 12 -6.76 24.21 -14.36
C LYS A 12 -8.04 24.07 -15.19
N GLY A 13 -8.98 23.27 -14.66
CA GLY A 13 -10.28 23.01 -15.30
C GLY A 13 -10.31 21.76 -16.18
N GLU A 14 -9.17 21.15 -16.46
CA GLU A 14 -9.12 19.87 -17.15
C GLU A 14 -9.38 18.70 -16.19
N VAL A 15 -10.03 17.65 -16.68
CA VAL A 15 -10.36 16.46 -15.90
C VAL A 15 -9.89 15.23 -16.65
N VAL A 16 -9.14 14.39 -15.98
CA VAL A 16 -8.68 13.10 -16.50
C VAL A 16 -9.29 11.96 -15.71
N TRP A 17 -9.86 10.99 -16.40
CA TRP A 17 -10.41 9.78 -15.81
C TRP A 17 -9.42 8.62 -15.98
N TYR A 18 -9.28 7.80 -14.94
CA TYR A 18 -8.58 6.53 -15.03
C TYR A 18 -9.47 5.41 -14.48
N LEU A 19 -9.28 4.21 -15.00
CA LEU A 19 -10.05 3.03 -14.62
C LEU A 19 -9.11 1.86 -14.34
N GLN A 20 -9.45 1.06 -13.36
CA GLN A 20 -8.80 -0.23 -13.14
C GLN A 20 -9.27 -1.25 -14.20
N PRO A 21 -8.45 -2.25 -14.56
CA PRO A 21 -8.84 -3.26 -15.56
C PRO A 21 -10.16 -3.98 -15.24
N GLN A 22 -10.44 -4.25 -13.97
CA GLN A 22 -11.70 -4.88 -13.56
C GLN A 22 -12.90 -3.98 -13.75
N ASP A 23 -12.72 -2.66 -13.61
CA ASP A 23 -13.79 -1.68 -13.84
C ASP A 23 -14.14 -1.59 -15.33
N VAL A 24 -13.14 -1.65 -16.21
CA VAL A 24 -13.36 -1.71 -17.66
C VAL A 24 -14.21 -2.91 -18.03
N ILE A 25 -13.93 -4.08 -17.45
CA ILE A 25 -14.73 -5.31 -17.70
C ILE A 25 -16.16 -5.13 -17.18
N ALA A 26 -16.34 -4.55 -15.98
CA ALA A 26 -17.67 -4.31 -15.42
C ALA A 26 -18.49 -3.33 -16.27
N ILE A 27 -17.85 -2.26 -16.75
CA ILE A 27 -18.47 -1.30 -17.67
C ILE A 27 -18.86 -1.97 -18.99
N ALA A 28 -17.95 -2.75 -19.57
CA ALA A 28 -18.24 -3.47 -20.82
C ALA A 28 -19.46 -4.39 -20.67
N ARG A 29 -19.56 -5.17 -19.61
CA ARG A 29 -20.71 -6.04 -19.32
C ARG A 29 -22.00 -5.27 -19.12
N LEU A 30 -21.93 -4.12 -18.45
CA LEU A 30 -23.10 -3.26 -18.30
C LEU A 30 -23.68 -2.85 -19.65
N PHE A 31 -22.83 -2.44 -20.60
CA PHE A 31 -23.30 -1.98 -21.92
C PHE A 31 -23.66 -3.13 -22.86
N THR A 32 -22.98 -4.28 -22.77
CA THR A 32 -23.23 -5.41 -23.68
C THR A 32 -24.35 -6.33 -23.20
N GLU A 33 -24.49 -6.53 -21.89
CA GLU A 33 -25.39 -7.50 -21.27
C GLU A 33 -26.53 -6.84 -20.47
N GLY A 34 -26.47 -5.53 -20.25
CA GLY A 34 -27.41 -4.81 -19.39
C GLY A 34 -27.30 -5.19 -17.90
N LYS A 35 -26.18 -5.77 -17.47
CA LYS A 35 -25.97 -6.25 -16.10
C LYS A 35 -24.77 -5.59 -15.47
N TYR A 36 -24.97 -5.01 -14.29
CA TYR A 36 -23.86 -4.53 -13.48
C TYR A 36 -23.22 -5.70 -12.71
N ASP A 37 -22.01 -6.07 -13.11
CA ASP A 37 -21.22 -7.11 -12.45
C ASP A 37 -20.46 -6.54 -11.27
N VAL A 38 -20.95 -6.83 -10.07
CA VAL A 38 -20.34 -6.41 -8.79
C VAL A 38 -19.21 -7.34 -8.33
N SER A 39 -18.90 -8.39 -9.08
CA SER A 39 -17.83 -9.33 -8.71
C SER A 39 -16.47 -8.65 -8.79
N ARG A 40 -15.60 -8.95 -7.82
CA ARG A 40 -14.23 -8.45 -7.74
C ARG A 40 -13.28 -9.60 -7.45
N ILE A 41 -12.10 -9.55 -8.09
CA ILE A 41 -10.98 -10.40 -7.72
C ILE A 41 -10.08 -9.59 -6.82
N VAL A 42 -9.84 -10.11 -5.61
CA VAL A 42 -9.06 -9.45 -4.58
C VAL A 42 -7.87 -10.34 -4.22
N ALA A 43 -6.68 -9.75 -4.15
CA ALA A 43 -5.50 -10.41 -3.65
C ALA A 43 -5.44 -10.33 -2.13
N LEU A 44 -5.19 -11.45 -1.46
CA LEU A 44 -4.82 -11.50 -0.05
C LEU A 44 -3.33 -11.74 0.05
N ALA A 45 -2.58 -10.80 0.61
CA ALA A 45 -1.12 -10.81 0.67
C ALA A 45 -0.60 -10.17 1.97
N GLY A 46 0.69 -10.31 2.22
CA GLY A 46 1.37 -9.74 3.39
C GLY A 46 2.10 -10.77 4.22
N SER A 47 2.96 -10.30 5.12
CA SER A 47 3.82 -11.14 5.97
C SER A 47 3.04 -11.99 6.97
N GLN A 48 1.82 -11.57 7.34
CA GLN A 48 0.96 -12.26 8.30
C GLN A 48 -0.12 -13.14 7.64
N VAL A 49 -0.03 -13.37 6.33
CA VAL A 49 -0.95 -14.24 5.60
C VAL A 49 -0.38 -15.65 5.49
N LYS A 50 -1.09 -16.67 5.98
CA LYS A 50 -0.70 -18.09 5.91
C LYS A 50 -0.56 -18.59 4.47
N LYS A 51 -1.55 -18.28 3.63
CA LYS A 51 -1.61 -18.72 2.23
C LYS A 51 -2.04 -17.56 1.33
N PRO A 52 -1.09 -16.76 0.80
CA PRO A 52 -1.41 -15.70 -0.15
C PRO A 52 -2.10 -16.29 -1.39
N LYS A 53 -3.24 -15.72 -1.77
CA LYS A 53 -4.01 -16.14 -2.96
C LYS A 53 -5.02 -15.08 -3.39
N TYR A 54 -5.62 -15.30 -4.54
CA TYR A 54 -6.71 -14.49 -5.06
C TYR A 54 -8.06 -15.07 -4.63
N TYR A 55 -8.98 -14.19 -4.29
CA TYR A 55 -10.36 -14.50 -3.97
C TYR A 55 -11.31 -13.80 -4.93
N ARG A 56 -12.38 -14.48 -5.30
CA ARG A 56 -13.51 -13.81 -5.94
C ARG A 56 -14.51 -13.45 -4.84
N THR A 57 -14.86 -12.18 -4.77
CA THR A 57 -15.83 -11.62 -3.84
C THR A 57 -16.74 -10.63 -4.55
N ILE A 58 -17.58 -9.93 -3.85
CA ILE A 58 -18.39 -8.83 -4.37
C ILE A 58 -17.96 -7.52 -3.73
N ALA A 59 -18.10 -6.42 -4.47
CA ALA A 59 -17.82 -5.08 -3.94
C ALA A 59 -18.70 -4.80 -2.70
N GLY A 60 -18.09 -4.29 -1.64
CA GLY A 60 -18.78 -3.99 -0.37
C GLY A 60 -19.02 -5.19 0.55
N ALA A 61 -18.56 -6.39 0.21
CA ALA A 61 -18.60 -7.52 1.13
C ALA A 61 -17.59 -7.37 2.27
N SER A 62 -17.97 -7.88 3.46
CA SER A 62 -17.02 -7.95 4.58
C SER A 62 -15.85 -8.88 4.23
N ILE A 63 -14.66 -8.50 4.66
CA ILE A 63 -13.44 -9.27 4.49
C ILE A 63 -13.30 -10.40 5.51
N ALA A 64 -14.08 -10.42 6.57
CA ALA A 64 -13.95 -11.36 7.68
C ALA A 64 -13.86 -12.83 7.23
N ASN A 65 -14.69 -13.23 6.28
CA ASN A 65 -14.70 -14.61 5.76
C ASN A 65 -13.42 -14.94 4.95
N LEU A 66 -12.78 -13.94 4.35
CA LEU A 66 -11.53 -14.12 3.62
C LEU A 66 -10.35 -14.28 4.58
N LEU A 67 -10.47 -13.72 5.76
CA LEU A 67 -9.42 -13.67 6.77
C LEU A 67 -9.46 -14.88 7.72
N ALA A 68 -10.64 -15.48 7.98
CA ALA A 68 -10.92 -16.37 9.09
C ALA A 68 -9.84 -17.44 9.37
N ASP A 69 -9.27 -18.10 8.37
CA ASP A 69 -8.26 -19.15 8.59
C ASP A 69 -6.91 -18.81 7.92
N ASN A 70 -6.76 -17.58 7.46
CA ASN A 70 -5.62 -17.18 6.64
C ASN A 70 -4.65 -16.23 7.34
N ILE A 71 -4.95 -15.78 8.55
CA ILE A 71 -4.08 -14.88 9.33
C ILE A 71 -3.23 -15.73 10.28
N ASN A 72 -1.95 -15.40 10.42
CA ASN A 72 -1.08 -15.96 11.44
C ASN A 72 -1.53 -15.48 12.82
N ASP A 73 -1.20 -16.28 13.85
CA ASP A 73 -1.46 -15.88 15.23
C ASP A 73 -0.55 -14.69 15.58
N GLY A 74 -1.11 -13.69 16.25
CA GLY A 74 -0.38 -12.48 16.64
C GLY A 74 -1.15 -11.19 16.34
N ASP A 75 -0.54 -10.06 16.70
CA ASP A 75 -1.11 -8.74 16.47
C ASP A 75 -0.83 -8.33 15.02
N SER A 76 -1.87 -8.21 14.24
CA SER A 76 -1.78 -7.96 12.81
C SER A 76 -2.51 -6.69 12.41
N ARG A 77 -1.89 -5.91 11.55
CA ARG A 77 -2.49 -4.75 10.89
C ARG A 77 -3.10 -5.19 9.55
N ILE A 78 -4.40 -4.99 9.42
CA ILE A 78 -5.15 -5.27 8.20
C ILE A 78 -5.32 -3.99 7.41
N ILE A 79 -4.92 -4.01 6.16
CA ILE A 79 -4.89 -2.84 5.28
C ILE A 79 -5.74 -3.13 4.04
N SER A 80 -6.71 -2.26 3.79
CA SER A 80 -7.39 -2.18 2.49
C SER A 80 -6.47 -1.45 1.52
N GLY A 81 -6.04 -2.14 0.47
CA GLY A 81 -5.02 -1.64 -0.45
C GLY A 81 -3.61 -2.16 -0.15
N ASP A 82 -2.61 -1.41 -0.58
CA ASP A 82 -1.20 -1.73 -0.37
C ASP A 82 -0.64 -1.09 0.92
N ILE A 83 0.60 -1.45 1.27
CA ILE A 83 1.27 -0.95 2.48
C ILE A 83 1.48 0.57 2.46
N LEU A 84 1.67 1.18 1.30
CA LEU A 84 2.08 2.58 1.18
C LEU A 84 0.90 3.54 1.14
N THR A 85 -0.19 3.13 0.46
CA THR A 85 -1.33 4.02 0.18
C THR A 85 -2.64 3.52 0.74
N GLY A 86 -2.68 2.28 1.25
CA GLY A 86 -3.88 1.66 1.79
C GLY A 86 -4.31 2.24 3.13
N GLN A 87 -5.51 1.87 3.55
CA GLN A 87 -6.11 2.31 4.80
C GLN A 87 -6.21 1.14 5.79
N HIS A 88 -5.91 1.41 7.06
CA HIS A 88 -6.15 0.44 8.12
C HIS A 88 -7.65 0.19 8.27
N ILE A 89 -8.04 -1.09 8.34
CA ILE A 89 -9.43 -1.53 8.54
C ILE A 89 -9.49 -2.62 9.61
N ASP A 90 -10.64 -2.75 10.25
CA ASP A 90 -10.90 -3.82 11.22
C ASP A 90 -11.12 -5.18 10.54
N VAL A 91 -11.01 -6.27 11.31
CA VAL A 91 -11.26 -7.66 10.84
C VAL A 91 -12.64 -7.80 10.19
N ASN A 92 -13.65 -7.10 10.71
CA ASN A 92 -15.01 -7.08 10.16
C ASN A 92 -15.23 -5.96 9.13
N GLY A 93 -14.17 -5.26 8.76
CA GLY A 93 -14.22 -4.15 7.82
C GLY A 93 -14.63 -4.56 6.42
N ILE A 94 -14.71 -3.56 5.57
CA ILE A 94 -15.05 -3.69 4.16
C ILE A 94 -13.87 -3.18 3.34
N LEU A 95 -13.55 -3.91 2.27
CA LEU A 95 -12.53 -3.46 1.31
C LEU A 95 -12.97 -2.16 0.63
N GLY A 96 -12.07 -1.21 0.51
CA GLY A 96 -12.30 0.03 -0.22
C GLY A 96 -12.74 -0.23 -1.66
N PHE A 97 -13.60 0.62 -2.19
CA PHE A 97 -14.22 0.41 -3.51
C PHE A 97 -13.19 0.27 -4.63
N TYR A 98 -12.10 1.01 -4.56
CA TYR A 98 -11.03 1.01 -5.57
C TYR A 98 -9.89 0.04 -5.25
N ASP A 99 -9.92 -0.58 -4.07
CA ASP A 99 -8.87 -1.48 -3.64
C ASP A 99 -9.09 -2.89 -4.21
N THR A 100 -8.01 -3.49 -4.65
CA THR A 100 -7.98 -4.86 -5.20
C THR A 100 -7.08 -5.79 -4.40
N THR A 101 -6.54 -5.28 -3.28
CA THR A 101 -5.64 -6.04 -2.41
C THR A 101 -6.03 -5.83 -0.96
N ILE A 102 -5.96 -6.90 -0.19
CA ILE A 102 -5.97 -6.87 1.27
C ILE A 102 -4.55 -7.23 1.70
N THR A 103 -3.88 -6.31 2.40
CA THR A 103 -2.52 -6.51 2.89
C THR A 103 -2.53 -6.70 4.38
N ILE A 104 -1.89 -7.77 4.89
CA ILE A 104 -1.80 -8.06 6.32
C ILE A 104 -0.33 -8.14 6.71
N ILE A 105 0.07 -7.27 7.61
CA ILE A 105 1.42 -7.20 8.15
C ILE A 105 1.36 -7.25 9.67
N GLU A 106 2.50 -7.52 10.30
CA GLU A 106 2.64 -7.44 11.75
C GLU A 106 2.43 -6.00 12.23
N GLU A 107 1.62 -5.83 13.30
CA GLU A 107 1.44 -4.54 13.93
C GLU A 107 2.71 -4.15 14.69
N GLY A 108 3.22 -2.96 14.42
CA GLY A 108 4.46 -2.47 15.00
C GLY A 108 4.23 -1.82 16.36
N ARG A 109 4.49 -2.56 17.43
CA ARG A 109 4.43 -2.03 18.81
C ARG A 109 5.78 -2.02 19.51
N GLU A 110 6.82 -2.52 18.85
CA GLU A 110 8.15 -2.61 19.41
C GLU A 110 9.00 -1.40 19.03
N GLN A 111 9.60 -0.77 20.02
CA GLN A 111 10.61 0.26 19.81
C GLN A 111 12.00 -0.39 19.87
N GLU A 112 12.77 -0.25 18.81
CA GLU A 112 14.15 -0.68 18.77
C GLU A 112 15.07 0.43 19.30
N PHE A 113 15.73 0.18 20.42
CA PHE A 113 16.76 1.09 20.90
C PHE A 113 17.95 1.12 19.94
N LEU A 114 18.33 2.32 19.47
CA LEU A 114 19.40 2.54 18.48
C LEU A 114 19.26 1.69 17.20
N GLY A 115 18.05 1.35 16.79
CA GLY A 115 17.79 0.50 15.64
C GLY A 115 18.36 1.01 14.30
N TRP A 116 18.63 2.29 14.21
CA TRP A 116 19.22 2.96 13.04
C TRP A 116 20.74 2.73 12.90
N ILE A 117 21.46 2.38 13.97
CA ILE A 117 22.91 2.13 13.96
C ILE A 117 23.26 0.62 13.88
N LEU A 118 22.27 -0.23 14.11
CA LEU A 118 22.48 -1.69 14.04
C LEU A 118 22.74 -2.14 12.60
N PRO A 119 23.46 -3.26 12.38
CA PRO A 119 23.75 -3.79 11.06
C PRO A 119 22.50 -4.03 10.19
N GLY A 120 21.36 -4.31 10.81
CA GLY A 120 20.06 -4.39 10.15
C GLY A 120 19.97 -5.44 9.04
N LEU A 121 20.53 -6.64 9.24
CA LEU A 121 20.56 -7.73 8.26
C LEU A 121 19.18 -8.15 7.76
N HIS A 122 18.10 -7.82 8.48
CA HIS A 122 16.72 -8.13 8.15
C HIS A 122 15.88 -6.90 7.78
N LYS A 123 16.48 -5.72 7.81
CA LYS A 123 15.79 -4.46 7.54
C LYS A 123 15.87 -4.07 6.07
N PHE A 124 14.76 -3.60 5.52
CA PHE A 124 14.75 -3.00 4.20
C PHE A 124 15.20 -1.54 4.27
N SER A 125 16.01 -1.12 3.31
CA SER A 125 16.36 0.28 3.11
C SER A 125 16.59 0.56 1.64
N ALA A 126 15.84 1.48 1.05
CA ALA A 126 16.02 1.92 -0.32
C ALA A 126 17.39 2.58 -0.55
N SER A 127 17.91 3.29 0.45
CA SER A 127 19.24 3.95 0.42
C SER A 127 20.40 3.00 0.74
N LYS A 128 20.14 1.69 0.92
CA LYS A 128 21.16 0.70 1.29
C LYS A 128 21.92 1.02 2.59
N THR A 129 21.24 1.63 3.53
CA THR A 129 21.83 2.01 4.83
C THR A 129 22.21 0.80 5.67
N PHE A 130 21.45 -0.31 5.58
CA PHE A 130 21.69 -1.54 6.31
C PHE A 130 22.46 -2.58 5.50
N LEU A 131 23.18 -3.46 6.16
CA LEU A 131 23.96 -4.52 5.50
C LEU A 131 23.09 -5.58 4.80
N SER A 132 21.77 -5.53 4.95
CA SER A 132 20.83 -6.41 4.25
C SER A 132 20.95 -6.36 2.72
N TRP A 133 21.46 -5.29 2.15
CA TRP A 133 21.70 -5.17 0.71
C TRP A 133 22.75 -6.15 0.18
N LEU A 134 23.61 -6.71 1.02
CA LEU A 134 24.58 -7.75 0.65
C LEU A 134 23.91 -9.09 0.31
N THR A 135 22.63 -9.26 0.64
CA THR A 135 21.84 -10.46 0.34
C THR A 135 20.69 -10.15 -0.60
N PRO A 136 20.93 -9.89 -1.89
CA PRO A 136 19.93 -9.34 -2.81
C PRO A 136 18.74 -10.25 -3.08
N ALA A 137 18.86 -11.55 -2.86
CA ALA A 137 17.76 -12.51 -3.04
C ALA A 137 16.84 -12.65 -1.82
N LYS A 138 17.05 -11.89 -0.77
CA LYS A 138 16.28 -11.98 0.45
C LYS A 138 14.89 -11.39 0.31
N LYS A 139 13.91 -12.10 0.83
CA LYS A 139 12.57 -11.57 1.04
C LYS A 139 12.52 -10.89 2.41
N TYR A 140 11.93 -9.71 2.47
CA TYR A 140 11.75 -8.97 3.71
C TYR A 140 10.34 -9.20 4.25
N SER A 141 10.24 -9.50 5.56
CA SER A 141 8.97 -9.47 6.28
C SER A 141 8.76 -8.05 6.77
N LEU A 142 7.96 -7.28 6.04
CA LEU A 142 7.63 -5.93 6.43
C LEU A 142 6.62 -5.93 7.58
N ASN A 143 6.78 -4.99 8.50
CA ASN A 143 5.89 -4.73 9.62
C ASN A 143 5.60 -3.23 9.75
N ALA A 144 4.78 -2.84 10.72
CA ALA A 144 4.43 -1.45 10.96
C ALA A 144 5.33 -0.75 11.99
N ASN A 145 6.42 -1.39 12.44
CA ASN A 145 7.38 -0.75 13.35
C ASN A 145 8.09 0.42 12.66
N MET A 146 8.31 1.50 13.39
CA MET A 146 9.01 2.68 12.86
C MET A 146 10.48 2.39 12.52
N HIS A 147 11.13 1.42 13.19
CA HIS A 147 12.56 1.10 13.07
C HIS A 147 13.50 2.30 13.21
N GLY A 148 13.08 3.32 13.91
CA GLY A 148 13.78 4.57 14.13
C GLY A 148 13.18 5.37 15.28
N GLU A 149 13.50 6.65 15.31
CA GLU A 149 12.99 7.59 16.29
C GLU A 149 12.31 8.77 15.60
N GLU A 150 11.39 9.42 16.29
CA GLU A 150 10.86 10.70 15.82
C GLU A 150 11.99 11.73 15.79
N ARG A 151 12.17 12.35 14.64
CA ARG A 151 13.18 13.38 14.41
C ARG A 151 12.55 14.62 13.83
N ALA A 152 13.19 15.78 14.06
CA ALA A 152 12.79 16.99 13.39
C ALA A 152 12.83 16.82 11.88
N TYR A 153 11.83 17.35 11.19
CA TYR A 153 11.76 17.33 9.74
C TYR A 153 12.89 18.17 9.13
N VAL A 154 13.77 17.53 8.38
CA VAL A 154 14.92 18.17 7.74
C VAL A 154 14.72 18.16 6.22
N MET A 155 14.93 19.29 5.58
CA MET A 155 14.89 19.42 4.12
C MET A 155 16.15 18.82 3.51
N THR A 156 16.07 17.57 3.05
CA THR A 156 17.20 16.82 2.50
C THR A 156 17.25 16.81 0.97
N GLY A 157 16.19 17.27 0.29
CA GLY A 157 16.06 17.18 -1.16
C GLY A 157 15.71 15.79 -1.69
N GLU A 158 15.42 14.82 -0.82
CA GLU A 158 15.08 13.45 -1.26
C GLU A 158 13.66 13.37 -1.85
N TYR A 159 12.74 14.18 -1.34
CA TYR A 159 11.37 14.21 -1.88
C TYR A 159 11.31 14.83 -3.27
N GLU A 160 12.11 15.85 -3.53
CA GLU A 160 12.23 16.51 -4.83
C GLU A 160 12.73 15.58 -5.93
N LYS A 161 13.56 14.59 -5.58
CA LYS A 161 14.10 13.60 -6.54
C LYS A 161 13.04 12.62 -7.04
N VAL A 162 12.00 12.37 -6.26
CA VAL A 162 11.00 11.31 -6.54
C VAL A 162 9.61 11.86 -6.82
N LEU A 163 9.34 13.11 -6.49
CA LEU A 163 8.06 13.73 -6.79
C LEU A 163 8.01 14.16 -8.26
N PRO A 164 7.09 13.62 -9.05
CA PRO A 164 6.99 13.90 -10.47
C PRO A 164 6.21 15.21 -10.78
N MET A 165 6.39 16.24 -10.01
CA MET A 165 5.76 17.55 -10.19
C MET A 165 6.78 18.66 -9.90
N ASP A 166 6.69 19.77 -10.61
CA ASP A 166 7.54 20.95 -10.39
C ASP A 166 7.00 21.80 -9.24
N ILE A 167 7.10 21.27 -8.03
CA ILE A 167 6.76 21.95 -6.78
C ILE A 167 7.86 21.68 -5.74
N PHE A 168 7.84 22.41 -4.63
CA PHE A 168 8.76 22.22 -3.50
C PHE A 168 8.11 21.38 -2.40
N PRO A 169 8.11 20.03 -2.49
CA PRO A 169 7.39 19.16 -1.56
C PRO A 169 7.86 19.30 -0.12
N ALA A 170 9.17 19.43 0.10
CA ALA A 170 9.73 19.61 1.43
C ALA A 170 9.23 20.89 2.11
N HIS A 171 9.13 21.99 1.38
CA HIS A 171 8.57 23.25 1.89
C HIS A 171 7.08 23.14 2.15
N LEU A 172 6.34 22.48 1.27
CA LEU A 172 4.90 22.29 1.42
C LEU A 172 4.58 21.46 2.66
N ILE A 173 5.24 20.31 2.85
CA ILE A 173 5.04 19.45 4.03
C ILE A 173 5.41 20.18 5.33
N LYS A 174 6.45 21.01 5.29
CA LYS A 174 6.87 21.76 6.47
C LYS A 174 5.91 22.90 6.84
N ALA A 175 5.10 23.36 5.90
CA ALA A 175 4.10 24.42 6.11
C ALA A 175 2.75 23.89 6.60
N CYS A 176 2.49 22.57 6.50
CA CYS A 176 1.30 21.90 7.04
C CYS A 176 1.48 21.52 8.50
#